data_22997d01b024be08c78f9231aa19a457
#
_entry.id   22997d01b024be08c78f9231aa19a457
#
_cell.length_a   1.000
_cell.length_b   1.000
_cell.length_c   1.000
_cell.angle_alpha   90.00
_cell.angle_beta   90.00
_cell.angle_gamma   90.00
#
_symmetry.space_group_name_H-M   'P 1'
#
loop_
_entity.id
_entity.type
_entity.pdbx_description
1 polymer ?
#
loop_
_entity_poly.entity_id
_entity_poly.type
_entity_poly.pdbx_seq_one_letter_code
_entity_poly.pdbx_strand_id
1 'polypeptide(L)'
;MDVVKEIKEIKTQLAYSRNIGFFFGAGTSCALKIPDIAALTNGVEAKLKDHHLNHFKAIRDNLKGSAPAGKTVTIEDILNQIRRIREITNEKPDQEFIKVSGEAAKKLDQEICKSIYSLIDEKEKSADLANTKRFFAWLHACPVIERAIMPNILRL
;
A
#
# COMPACT_ATOMS: atom_id res chain seq x y z
N MET A 1 -21.44 13.53 18.30
CA MET A 1 -20.98 12.14 18.47
C MET A 1 -20.28 12.04 19.81
N ASP A 2 -20.81 11.22 20.72
CA ASP A 2 -20.23 11.06 22.06
C ASP A 2 -19.25 9.90 22.03
N VAL A 3 -17.97 10.22 21.84
CA VAL A 3 -16.86 9.24 21.72
C VAL A 3 -16.77 8.34 22.96
N VAL A 4 -17.08 8.86 24.14
CA VAL A 4 -17.01 8.08 25.40
C VAL A 4 -18.09 7.02 25.44
N LYS A 5 -19.31 7.34 24.96
CA LYS A 5 -20.41 6.39 24.86
C LYS A 5 -20.08 5.27 23.88
N GLU A 6 -19.58 5.61 22.70
CA GLU A 6 -19.21 4.63 21.68
C GLU A 6 -18.09 3.70 22.12
N ILE A 7 -17.06 4.23 22.82
CA ILE A 7 -16.00 3.40 23.39
C ILE A 7 -16.57 2.41 24.44
N LYS A 8 -17.53 2.83 25.27
CA LYS A 8 -18.18 1.94 26.22
C LYS A 8 -18.99 0.86 25.53
N GLU A 9 -19.73 1.19 24.48
CA GLU A 9 -20.51 0.21 23.70
C GLU A 9 -19.60 -0.81 23.01
N ILE A 10 -18.51 -0.36 22.36
CA ILE A 10 -17.49 -1.25 21.78
C ILE A 10 -16.90 -2.17 22.85
N LYS A 11 -16.52 -1.64 24.01
CA LYS A 11 -15.97 -2.42 25.11
C LYS A 11 -16.95 -3.49 25.60
N THR A 12 -18.24 -3.16 25.69
CA THR A 12 -19.29 -4.10 26.08
C THR A 12 -19.45 -5.21 25.05
N GLN A 13 -19.51 -4.87 23.75
CA GLN A 13 -19.61 -5.84 22.66
C GLN A 13 -18.39 -6.79 22.63
N LEU A 14 -17.19 -6.26 22.81
CA LEU A 14 -15.96 -7.06 22.87
C LEU A 14 -15.95 -8.03 24.05
N ALA A 15 -16.52 -7.64 25.19
CA ALA A 15 -16.59 -8.50 26.39
C ALA A 15 -17.49 -9.75 26.21
N TYR A 16 -18.50 -9.65 25.32
CA TYR A 16 -19.42 -10.77 25.04
C TYR A 16 -19.03 -11.60 23.81
N SER A 17 -18.10 -11.12 23.00
CA SER A 17 -17.70 -11.82 21.77
C SER A 17 -16.68 -12.92 22.05
N ARG A 18 -16.95 -14.14 21.55
CA ARG A 18 -16.02 -15.27 21.65
C ARG A 18 -14.89 -15.24 20.64
N ASN A 19 -15.14 -14.61 19.49
CA ASN A 19 -14.16 -14.46 18.41
C ASN A 19 -14.19 -13.01 17.94
N ILE A 20 -13.03 -12.36 17.94
CA ILE A 20 -12.87 -10.97 17.53
C ILE A 20 -11.84 -10.93 16.41
N GLY A 21 -12.23 -10.40 15.27
CA GLY A 21 -11.36 -10.12 14.16
C GLY A 21 -11.10 -8.61 14.03
N PHE A 22 -9.86 -8.23 13.76
CA PHE A 22 -9.50 -6.85 13.48
C PHE A 22 -9.12 -6.73 12.01
N PHE A 23 -9.73 -5.77 11.34
CA PHE A 23 -9.37 -5.41 9.98
C PHE A 23 -8.67 -4.06 9.98
N PHE A 24 -7.42 -4.04 9.51
CA PHE A 24 -6.61 -2.84 9.39
C PHE A 24 -6.59 -2.40 7.93
N GLY A 25 -7.14 -1.23 7.64
CA GLY A 25 -7.10 -0.63 6.31
C GLY A 25 -5.89 0.28 6.12
N ALA A 26 -5.76 0.86 4.92
CA ALA A 26 -4.67 1.78 4.55
C ALA A 26 -4.51 2.99 5.49
N GLY A 27 -5.61 3.46 6.11
CA GLY A 27 -5.57 4.53 7.11
C GLY A 27 -4.70 4.23 8.33
N THR A 28 -4.53 2.95 8.69
CA THR A 28 -3.63 2.54 9.78
C THR A 28 -2.18 2.86 9.46
N SER A 29 -1.76 2.60 8.22
CA SER A 29 -0.41 2.93 7.75
C SER A 29 -0.17 4.44 7.73
N CYS A 30 -1.16 5.23 7.32
CA CYS A 30 -1.09 6.69 7.35
C CYS A 30 -0.94 7.23 8.77
N ALA A 31 -1.61 6.63 9.75
CA ALA A 31 -1.45 6.98 11.17
C ALA A 31 -0.02 6.73 11.68
N LEU A 32 0.72 5.82 11.07
CA LEU A 32 2.14 5.55 11.32
C LEU A 32 3.09 6.44 10.51
N LYS A 33 2.57 7.41 9.76
CA LYS A 33 3.31 8.27 8.82
C LYS A 33 3.94 7.51 7.64
N ILE A 34 3.45 6.32 7.35
CA ILE A 34 3.78 5.58 6.12
C ILE A 34 2.98 6.23 4.97
N PRO A 35 3.57 6.47 3.80
CA PRO A 35 2.91 7.18 2.71
C PRO A 35 1.66 6.41 2.23
N ASP A 36 0.60 7.15 1.98
CA ASP A 36 -0.56 6.64 1.25
C ASP A 36 -0.21 6.44 -0.24
N ILE A 37 -1.17 5.90 -1.01
CA ILE A 37 -0.97 5.60 -2.43
C ILE A 37 -0.63 6.84 -3.26
N ALA A 38 -1.18 8.01 -2.91
CA ALA A 38 -0.92 9.26 -3.62
C ALA A 38 0.49 9.78 -3.31
N ALA A 39 0.88 9.82 -2.03
CA ALA A 39 2.23 10.18 -1.61
C ALA A 39 3.28 9.21 -2.16
N LEU A 40 2.97 7.90 -2.21
CA LEU A 40 3.85 6.88 -2.79
C LEU A 40 4.03 7.11 -4.30
N THR A 41 2.95 7.40 -5.03
CA THR A 41 3.00 7.70 -6.47
C THR A 41 3.91 8.90 -6.75
N ASN A 42 3.73 9.99 -6.01
CA ASN A 42 4.56 11.20 -6.14
C ASN A 42 6.02 10.95 -5.73
N GLY A 43 6.23 10.18 -4.69
CA GLY A 43 7.56 9.82 -4.21
C GLY A 43 8.34 8.97 -5.22
N VAL A 44 7.69 8.02 -5.86
CA VAL A 44 8.28 7.21 -6.94
C VAL A 44 8.63 8.11 -8.13
N GLU A 45 7.72 8.97 -8.59
CA GLU A 45 8.00 9.90 -9.68
C GLU A 45 9.22 10.79 -9.41
N ALA A 46 9.37 11.28 -8.18
CA ALA A 46 10.50 12.11 -7.78
C ALA A 46 11.85 11.35 -7.73
N LYS A 47 11.83 10.03 -7.49
CA LYS A 47 13.05 9.19 -7.48
C LYS A 47 13.47 8.73 -8.87
N LEU A 48 12.54 8.64 -9.82
CA LEU A 48 12.85 8.24 -11.20
C LEU A 48 13.62 9.33 -11.95
N LYS A 49 14.56 8.91 -12.79
CA LYS A 49 15.44 9.81 -13.56
C LYS A 49 15.42 9.45 -15.06
N ASP A 50 15.85 10.41 -15.87
CA ASP A 50 16.12 10.26 -17.30
C ASP A 50 14.99 9.54 -18.09
N HIS A 51 15.34 8.52 -18.83
CA HIS A 51 14.41 7.75 -19.66
C HIS A 51 13.32 7.02 -18.84
N HIS A 52 13.61 6.59 -17.60
CA HIS A 52 12.60 5.97 -16.74
C HIS A 52 11.49 6.95 -16.37
N LEU A 53 11.84 8.20 -16.07
CA LEU A 53 10.87 9.24 -15.79
C LEU A 53 10.02 9.56 -17.03
N ASN A 54 10.64 9.60 -18.23
CA ASN A 54 9.92 9.85 -19.46
C ASN A 54 8.92 8.73 -19.78
N HIS A 55 9.32 7.47 -19.65
CA HIS A 55 8.43 6.32 -19.83
C HIS A 55 7.28 6.31 -18.79
N PHE A 56 7.60 6.61 -17.53
CA PHE A 56 6.59 6.74 -16.46
C PHE A 56 5.54 7.80 -16.80
N LYS A 57 5.98 8.99 -17.23
CA LYS A 57 5.08 10.07 -17.64
C LYS A 57 4.23 9.69 -18.85
N ALA A 58 4.82 9.07 -19.88
CA ALA A 58 4.09 8.62 -21.08
C ALA A 58 2.96 7.65 -20.71
N ILE A 59 3.24 6.68 -19.83
CA ILE A 59 2.23 5.71 -19.36
C ILE A 59 1.16 6.41 -18.52
N ARG A 60 1.55 7.27 -17.60
CA ARG A 60 0.61 8.02 -16.76
C ARG A 60 -0.32 8.92 -17.58
N ASP A 61 0.22 9.63 -18.56
CA ASP A 61 -0.57 10.54 -19.40
C ASP A 61 -1.53 9.76 -20.31
N ASN A 62 -1.13 8.61 -20.82
CA ASN A 62 -2.03 7.69 -21.52
C ASN A 62 -3.19 7.20 -20.62
N LEU A 63 -2.88 6.80 -19.39
CA LEU A 63 -3.89 6.38 -18.42
C LEU A 63 -4.84 7.52 -18.04
N LYS A 64 -4.34 8.75 -17.87
CA LYS A 64 -5.17 9.94 -17.62
C LYS A 64 -6.15 10.21 -18.77
N GLY A 65 -5.69 10.05 -20.02
CA GLY A 65 -6.54 10.24 -21.21
C GLY A 65 -7.66 9.22 -21.32
N SER A 66 -7.50 8.04 -20.71
CA SER A 66 -8.47 6.95 -20.73
C SER A 66 -9.30 6.82 -19.45
N ALA A 67 -8.94 7.58 -18.39
CA ALA A 67 -9.61 7.49 -17.11
C ALA A 67 -10.91 8.32 -17.07
N PRO A 68 -11.93 7.89 -16.33
CA PRO A 68 -13.12 8.69 -16.06
C PRO A 68 -12.75 10.04 -15.41
N ALA A 69 -13.53 11.07 -15.68
CA ALA A 69 -13.31 12.40 -15.11
C ALA A 69 -13.23 12.33 -13.58
N GLY A 70 -12.19 12.94 -13.00
CA GLY A 70 -11.95 12.97 -11.55
C GLY A 70 -11.20 11.78 -10.97
N LYS A 71 -10.88 10.73 -11.74
CA LYS A 71 -10.06 9.62 -11.27
C LYS A 71 -8.56 10.01 -11.30
N THR A 72 -7.91 9.94 -10.14
CA THR A 72 -6.45 10.10 -10.04
C THR A 72 -5.76 8.80 -10.42
N VAL A 73 -4.76 8.89 -11.31
CA VAL A 73 -3.92 7.75 -11.68
C VAL A 73 -2.93 7.47 -10.56
N THR A 74 -2.94 6.25 -10.06
CA THR A 74 -2.08 5.79 -8.96
C THR A 74 -0.91 4.96 -9.45
N ILE A 75 0.06 4.70 -8.57
CA ILE A 75 1.19 3.81 -8.86
C ILE A 75 0.73 2.38 -9.21
N GLU A 76 -0.40 1.91 -8.65
CA GLU A 76 -0.98 0.61 -8.99
C GLU A 76 -1.48 0.57 -10.42
N ASP A 77 -2.19 1.63 -10.87
CA ASP A 77 -2.65 1.74 -12.26
C ASP A 77 -1.45 1.71 -13.23
N ILE A 78 -0.39 2.43 -12.88
CA ILE A 78 0.84 2.51 -13.69
C ILE A 78 1.55 1.15 -13.76
N LEU A 79 1.74 0.48 -12.63
CA LEU A 79 2.35 -0.85 -12.58
C LEU A 79 1.54 -1.89 -13.36
N ASN A 80 0.21 -1.85 -13.25
CA ASN A 80 -0.66 -2.73 -14.02
C ASN A 80 -0.48 -2.50 -15.52
N GLN A 81 -0.40 -1.24 -15.96
CA GLN A 81 -0.16 -0.92 -17.38
C GLN A 81 1.24 -1.35 -17.85
N ILE A 82 2.28 -1.15 -17.03
CA ILE A 82 3.63 -1.63 -17.32
C ILE A 82 3.67 -3.15 -17.52
N ARG A 83 3.03 -3.90 -16.61
CA ARG A 83 2.97 -5.37 -16.69
C ARG A 83 2.22 -5.82 -17.94
N ARG A 84 1.15 -5.13 -18.30
CA ARG A 84 0.42 -5.37 -19.55
C ARG A 84 1.30 -5.10 -20.79
N ILE A 85 2.11 -4.03 -20.79
CA ILE A 85 3.07 -3.76 -21.88
C ILE A 85 4.07 -4.91 -21.97
N ARG A 86 4.65 -5.35 -20.87
CA ARG A 86 5.59 -6.49 -20.83
C ARG A 86 4.98 -7.77 -21.40
N GLU A 87 3.73 -8.06 -21.05
CA GLU A 87 3.00 -9.23 -21.54
C GLU A 87 2.76 -9.16 -23.05
N ILE A 88 2.23 -8.04 -23.56
CA ILE A 88 1.92 -7.85 -25.00
C ILE A 88 3.18 -7.89 -25.85
N THR A 89 4.28 -7.30 -25.37
CA THR A 89 5.55 -7.19 -26.11
C THR A 89 6.49 -8.38 -25.87
N ASN A 90 6.11 -9.36 -25.03
CA ASN A 90 6.98 -10.45 -24.58
C ASN A 90 8.36 -9.96 -24.11
N GLU A 91 8.40 -8.77 -23.50
CA GLU A 91 9.61 -8.10 -23.01
C GLU A 91 10.67 -7.83 -24.10
N LYS A 92 10.29 -7.82 -25.36
CA LYS A 92 11.22 -7.59 -26.48
C LYS A 92 11.56 -6.12 -26.66
N PRO A 93 12.80 -5.81 -27.08
CA PRO A 93 13.23 -4.43 -27.31
C PRO A 93 12.64 -3.80 -28.60
N ASP A 94 12.30 -4.62 -29.59
CA ASP A 94 11.78 -4.23 -30.89
C ASP A 94 10.26 -4.06 -30.95
N GLN A 95 9.56 -4.43 -29.87
CA GLN A 95 8.11 -4.28 -29.77
C GLN A 95 7.77 -3.15 -28.77
N GLU A 96 7.00 -2.19 -29.23
CA GLU A 96 6.62 -1.02 -28.44
C GLU A 96 5.10 -0.89 -28.29
N PHE A 97 4.70 -0.42 -27.11
CA PHE A 97 3.33 0.05 -26.84
C PHE A 97 3.41 1.37 -26.05
N ILE A 98 2.69 2.40 -26.51
CA ILE A 98 2.71 3.75 -25.89
C ILE A 98 4.15 4.33 -25.86
N LYS A 99 4.92 4.12 -26.91
CA LYS A 99 6.34 4.55 -27.00
C LYS A 99 7.24 3.96 -25.90
N VAL A 100 6.87 2.81 -25.35
CA VAL A 100 7.64 2.07 -24.37
C VAL A 100 7.87 0.66 -24.90
N SER A 101 9.14 0.27 -25.08
CA SER A 101 9.48 -1.09 -25.50
C SER A 101 9.29 -2.08 -24.35
N GLY A 102 9.15 -3.36 -24.68
CA GLY A 102 9.00 -4.42 -23.66
C GLY A 102 10.18 -4.48 -22.69
N GLU A 103 11.40 -4.32 -23.19
CA GLU A 103 12.60 -4.26 -22.35
C GLU A 103 12.61 -3.02 -21.45
N ALA A 104 12.22 -1.85 -22.00
CA ALA A 104 12.13 -0.61 -21.21
C ALA A 104 11.06 -0.73 -20.11
N ALA A 105 9.91 -1.35 -20.42
CA ALA A 105 8.86 -1.61 -19.45
C ALA A 105 9.35 -2.52 -18.31
N LYS A 106 10.13 -3.57 -18.61
CA LYS A 106 10.73 -4.43 -17.60
C LYS A 106 11.68 -3.70 -16.67
N LYS A 107 12.58 -2.88 -17.25
CA LYS A 107 13.54 -2.07 -16.47
C LYS A 107 12.80 -1.05 -15.59
N LEU A 108 11.75 -0.41 -16.13
CA LEU A 108 10.93 0.55 -15.40
C LEU A 108 10.18 -0.09 -14.23
N ASP A 109 9.59 -1.29 -14.42
CA ASP A 109 8.94 -2.06 -13.34
C ASP A 109 9.90 -2.32 -12.19
N GLN A 110 11.11 -2.78 -12.49
CA GLN A 110 12.15 -3.04 -11.49
C GLN A 110 12.56 -1.77 -10.74
N GLU A 111 12.71 -0.65 -11.45
CA GLU A 111 13.13 0.61 -10.84
C GLU A 111 12.03 1.23 -9.97
N ILE A 112 10.76 1.10 -10.39
CA ILE A 112 9.61 1.49 -9.56
C ILE A 112 9.56 0.64 -8.28
N CYS A 113 9.70 -0.69 -8.39
CA CYS A 113 9.69 -1.58 -7.22
C CYS A 113 10.81 -1.23 -6.22
N LYS A 114 12.03 -0.95 -6.69
CA LYS A 114 13.13 -0.49 -5.85
C LYS A 114 12.82 0.86 -5.17
N SER A 115 12.23 1.79 -5.93
CA SER A 115 11.85 3.10 -5.40
C SER A 115 10.78 3.00 -4.32
N ILE A 116 9.76 2.14 -4.52
CA ILE A 116 8.72 1.85 -3.52
C ILE A 116 9.36 1.28 -2.25
N TYR A 117 10.21 0.24 -2.40
CA TYR A 117 10.89 -0.38 -1.27
C TYR A 117 11.69 0.66 -0.47
N SER A 118 12.51 1.47 -1.14
CA SER A 118 13.30 2.51 -0.48
C SER A 118 12.44 3.55 0.26
N LEU A 119 11.32 3.98 -0.35
CA LEU A 119 10.41 4.95 0.26
C LEU A 119 9.73 4.39 1.52
N ILE A 120 9.33 3.12 1.48
CA ILE A 120 8.69 2.46 2.62
C ILE A 120 9.72 2.23 3.73
N ASP A 121 10.91 1.68 3.43
CA ASP A 121 11.97 1.41 4.39
C ASP A 121 12.43 2.68 5.12
N GLU A 122 12.58 3.80 4.39
CA GLU A 122 12.90 5.11 4.99
C GLU A 122 11.83 5.57 6.00
N LYS A 123 10.55 5.33 5.69
CA LYS A 123 9.43 5.75 6.53
C LYS A 123 9.19 4.80 7.70
N GLU A 124 9.36 3.50 7.50
CA GLU A 124 9.26 2.52 8.59
C GLU A 124 10.27 2.79 9.71
N LYS A 125 11.50 3.16 9.37
CA LYS A 125 12.55 3.52 10.35
C LYS A 125 12.18 4.72 11.22
N SER A 126 11.33 5.61 10.72
CA SER A 126 10.86 6.82 11.42
C SER A 126 9.40 6.73 11.90
N ALA A 127 8.76 5.56 11.78
CA ALA A 127 7.36 5.37 12.11
C ALA A 127 7.10 5.54 13.61
N ASP A 128 6.05 6.30 13.96
CA ASP A 128 5.59 6.42 15.35
C ASP A 128 4.67 5.25 15.70
N LEU A 129 5.23 4.27 16.40
CA LEU A 129 4.52 3.07 16.83
C LEU A 129 3.81 3.22 18.19
N ALA A 130 3.83 4.39 18.83
CA ALA A 130 3.31 4.56 20.18
C ALA A 130 1.83 4.16 20.30
N ASN A 131 0.98 4.62 19.39
CA ASN A 131 -0.45 4.29 19.39
C ASN A 131 -0.71 2.83 19.06
N THR A 132 0.03 2.26 18.11
CA THR A 132 -0.05 0.84 17.75
C THR A 132 0.36 -0.05 18.91
N LYS A 133 1.46 0.26 19.60
CA LYS A 133 1.89 -0.47 20.81
C LYS A 133 0.85 -0.38 21.91
N ARG A 134 0.24 0.79 22.14
CA ARG A 134 -0.86 0.94 23.13
C ARG A 134 -2.07 0.10 22.77
N PHE A 135 -2.45 0.07 21.50
CA PHE A 135 -3.57 -0.75 21.02
C PHE A 135 -3.31 -2.23 21.25
N PHE A 136 -2.14 -2.75 20.85
CA PHE A 136 -1.80 -4.15 21.08
C PHE A 136 -1.63 -4.50 22.56
N ALA A 137 -1.07 -3.60 23.37
CA ALA A 137 -1.01 -3.79 24.83
C ALA A 137 -2.41 -3.88 25.43
N TRP A 138 -3.35 -3.04 24.97
CA TRP A 138 -4.74 -3.10 25.39
C TRP A 138 -5.40 -4.42 24.97
N LEU A 139 -5.16 -4.90 23.75
CA LEU A 139 -5.65 -6.20 23.28
C LEU A 139 -5.14 -7.34 24.16
N HIS A 140 -3.85 -7.37 24.47
CA HIS A 140 -3.25 -8.38 25.35
C HIS A 140 -3.78 -8.32 26.79
N ALA A 141 -4.12 -7.14 27.28
CA ALA A 141 -4.71 -6.99 28.61
C ALA A 141 -6.20 -7.37 28.67
N CYS A 142 -6.83 -7.68 27.53
CA CYS A 142 -8.24 -8.04 27.48
C CYS A 142 -8.40 -9.57 27.69
N PRO A 143 -8.99 -10.02 28.82
CA PRO A 143 -9.06 -11.45 29.21
C PRO A 143 -9.78 -12.34 28.19
N VAL A 144 -10.63 -11.75 27.36
CA VAL A 144 -11.39 -12.46 26.31
C VAL A 144 -10.49 -12.86 25.15
N ILE A 145 -9.48 -12.03 24.83
CA ILE A 145 -8.58 -12.25 23.69
C ILE A 145 -7.49 -13.26 24.07
N GLU A 146 -7.03 -13.25 25.30
CA GLU A 146 -6.03 -14.21 25.78
C GLU A 146 -6.49 -15.67 25.61
N ARG A 147 -7.79 -15.95 25.80
CA ARG A 147 -8.38 -17.29 25.58
C ARG A 147 -8.51 -17.68 24.09
N ALA A 148 -8.56 -16.71 23.17
CA ALA A 148 -8.74 -16.95 21.75
C ALA A 148 -7.41 -17.12 21.00
N ILE A 149 -6.33 -16.49 21.46
CA ILE A 149 -5.02 -16.49 20.78
C ILE A 149 -4.13 -17.64 21.23
N MET A 150 -4.14 -18.01 22.51
CA MET A 150 -3.26 -19.03 23.08
C MET A 150 -3.39 -20.45 22.47
N PRO A 151 -4.57 -20.97 22.14
CA PRO A 151 -4.67 -22.33 21.58
C PRO A 151 -4.10 -22.48 20.18
N ASN A 152 -3.96 -21.39 19.42
CA ASN A 152 -3.55 -21.45 18.01
C ASN A 152 -2.06 -21.16 17.79
N ILE A 153 -1.38 -20.55 18.76
CA ILE A 153 0.07 -20.25 18.66
C ILE A 153 0.92 -21.47 19.05
N LEU A 154 0.40 -22.37 19.89
CA LEU A 154 1.10 -23.58 20.32
C LEU A 154 0.96 -24.76 19.36
N ARG A 155 0.36 -24.58 18.16
CA ARG A 155 0.21 -25.61 17.14
C ARG A 155 1.03 -25.33 15.86
N LEU A 156 1.95 -24.40 15.87
CA LEU A 156 2.97 -24.18 14.87
C LEU A 156 4.34 -24.57 15.45
#